data_65de74d90d907078ae572a9be77de253
#
_entry.id   65de74d90d907078ae572a9be77de253
#
_cell.length_a   1.000
_cell.length_b   1.000
_cell.length_c   1.000
_cell.angle_alpha   90.00
_cell.angle_beta   90.00
_cell.angle_gamma   90.00
#
_symmetry.space_group_name_H-M   'P 1'
#
loop_
_entity.id
_entity.type
_entity.pdbx_description
1 polymer ?
#
loop_
_entity_poly.entity_id
_entity_poly.type
_entity_poly.pdbx_seq_one_letter_code
_entity_poly.pdbx_strand_id
1 'polypeptide(L)'
;MAERGFPLTRRMLKAFVISIIEKSGRSTLFNMEKGPSNKWVNKLLNRHLELSEKLPEQQDKARRRMSNVTVVDQYFKLLVDTVDSLGLPNKPNQIFNCDESGFSGKEKSKEKVLTLKGSHSYQQKVLVHGHITVHMCIAADGHVLPSFLIFDGCLPHRSFKDGVPDNWLYGSSESGYMDTELFENWFDKVFIPFCGTRRPVLLIFDNHDSHISIDLIEKAKANNIHIIGLPPHTTHLLQPLDVAIFGPLKEKVNQLSVTLGNLNKCATIGKAKFPALLSTAIDQTTTLARVKESFRKSGMYPVDRSIIPNSQLAPADFNKSEKTNKETTDVDTTTITSNELQESTILCHCCGNTISYVKEIEMSINEPTENPLVTKNLIPKSLADVLLPPANPSLAKKKTSSKIITEARVITGDEMLQKLQSKRDEAVKLAEEKEERKNRKS
;
A
#
# COMPACT_ATOMS: atom_id res chain seq x y z
N MET A 1 18.60 7.30 -9.12
CA MET A 1 17.43 7.73 -9.94
C MET A 1 16.29 6.71 -9.88
N ALA A 2 16.48 5.45 -10.18
CA ALA A 2 15.41 4.44 -10.12
C ALA A 2 14.75 4.36 -8.73
N GLU A 3 15.54 4.33 -7.67
CA GLU A 3 15.06 4.32 -6.27
C GLU A 3 14.26 5.57 -5.89
N ARG A 4 14.49 6.69 -6.58
CA ARG A 4 13.72 7.93 -6.42
C ARG A 4 12.49 8.03 -7.35
N GLY A 5 12.16 6.95 -8.12
CA GLY A 5 11.01 6.88 -9.02
C GLY A 5 11.20 7.53 -10.39
N PHE A 6 12.44 7.81 -10.76
CA PHE A 6 12.80 8.32 -12.08
C PHE A 6 13.74 7.32 -12.77
N PRO A 7 13.25 6.12 -13.15
CA PRO A 7 14.09 5.12 -13.81
C PRO A 7 14.53 5.62 -15.18
N LEU A 8 15.78 5.29 -15.53
CA LEU A 8 16.33 5.63 -16.84
C LEU A 8 15.76 4.73 -17.92
N THR A 9 15.19 5.31 -18.97
CA THR A 9 14.83 4.60 -20.18
C THR A 9 16.03 4.49 -21.13
N ARG A 10 16.02 3.53 -22.07
CA ARG A 10 17.04 3.45 -23.13
C ARG A 10 17.20 4.78 -23.87
N ARG A 11 16.10 5.49 -24.12
CA ARG A 11 16.10 6.80 -24.79
C ARG A 11 16.86 7.84 -23.96
N MET A 12 16.58 7.91 -22.65
CA MET A 12 17.27 8.84 -21.75
C MET A 12 18.76 8.49 -21.63
N LEU A 13 19.11 7.20 -21.50
CA LEU A 13 20.48 6.76 -21.47
C LEU A 13 21.27 7.21 -22.70
N LYS A 14 20.69 7.03 -23.89
CA LYS A 14 21.32 7.49 -25.15
C LYS A 14 21.51 9.00 -25.17
N ALA A 15 20.51 9.78 -24.72
CA ALA A 15 20.62 11.24 -24.64
C ALA A 15 21.72 11.67 -23.66
N PHE A 16 21.87 11.01 -22.54
CA PHE A 16 22.95 11.28 -21.58
C PHE A 16 24.32 10.98 -22.19
N VAL A 17 24.46 9.85 -22.90
CA VAL A 17 25.73 9.54 -23.59
C VAL A 17 26.11 10.61 -24.59
N ILE A 18 25.17 11.10 -25.40
CA ILE A 18 25.39 12.21 -26.34
C ILE A 18 25.85 13.44 -25.56
N SER A 19 25.12 13.85 -24.54
CA SER A 19 25.46 15.03 -23.74
C SER A 19 26.84 14.93 -23.07
N ILE A 20 27.23 13.74 -22.60
CA ILE A 20 28.58 13.51 -22.04
C ILE A 20 29.65 13.68 -23.10
N ILE A 21 29.46 13.14 -24.32
CA ILE A 21 30.41 13.21 -25.40
C ILE A 21 30.58 14.66 -25.85
N GLU A 22 29.49 15.40 -26.08
CA GLU A 22 29.51 16.81 -26.45
C GLU A 22 30.30 17.67 -25.44
N LYS A 23 30.04 17.44 -24.14
CA LYS A 23 30.71 18.22 -23.08
C LYS A 23 32.16 17.81 -22.86
N SER A 24 32.51 16.55 -23.12
CA SER A 24 33.89 16.07 -22.95
C SER A 24 34.80 16.38 -24.14
N GLY A 25 34.26 16.85 -25.27
CA GLY A 25 35.02 17.08 -26.50
C GLY A 25 35.66 15.83 -27.12
N ARG A 26 35.25 14.62 -26.68
CA ARG A 26 35.81 13.38 -27.17
C ARG A 26 35.26 13.03 -28.54
N SER A 27 36.14 12.55 -29.44
CA SER A 27 35.71 11.99 -30.72
C SER A 27 34.98 10.67 -30.48
N THR A 28 33.92 10.43 -31.27
CA THR A 28 33.10 9.20 -31.17
C THR A 28 32.81 8.66 -32.55
N LEU A 29 32.59 7.33 -32.63
CA LEU A 29 32.13 6.65 -33.84
C LEU A 29 30.58 6.73 -33.99
N PHE A 30 29.86 7.32 -33.02
CA PHE A 30 28.41 7.46 -33.11
C PHE A 30 28.04 8.66 -33.99
N ASN A 31 26.95 8.50 -34.73
CA ASN A 31 26.27 9.67 -35.28
C ASN A 31 25.65 10.46 -34.11
N MET A 32 26.06 11.70 -33.91
CA MET A 32 25.67 12.54 -32.78
C MET A 32 24.17 12.86 -32.78
N GLU A 33 23.52 12.93 -33.94
CA GLU A 33 22.05 13.16 -34.03
C GLU A 33 21.25 11.91 -33.57
N LYS A 34 21.73 10.69 -33.91
CA LYS A 34 21.03 9.44 -33.61
C LYS A 34 21.49 8.79 -32.30
N GLY A 35 22.66 9.14 -31.83
CA GLY A 35 23.30 8.57 -30.64
C GLY A 35 23.64 7.08 -30.74
N PRO A 36 23.96 6.44 -29.60
CA PRO A 36 24.32 5.04 -29.55
C PRO A 36 23.19 4.12 -30.05
N SER A 37 23.52 3.09 -30.81
CA SER A 37 22.57 2.10 -31.29
C SER A 37 22.02 1.20 -30.16
N ASN A 38 20.91 0.49 -30.42
CA ASN A 38 20.40 -0.51 -29.49
C ASN A 38 21.40 -1.67 -29.25
N LYS A 39 22.21 -2.01 -30.27
CA LYS A 39 23.29 -2.99 -30.09
C LYS A 39 24.33 -2.53 -29.07
N TRP A 40 24.63 -1.24 -29.03
CA TRP A 40 25.54 -0.66 -28.03
C TRP A 40 24.93 -0.76 -26.63
N VAL A 41 23.63 -0.41 -26.44
CA VAL A 41 22.94 -0.55 -25.16
C VAL A 41 22.95 -2.00 -24.69
N ASN A 42 22.66 -2.96 -25.58
CA ASN A 42 22.71 -4.38 -25.24
C ASN A 42 24.10 -4.84 -24.80
N LYS A 43 25.16 -4.35 -25.50
CA LYS A 43 26.55 -4.63 -25.08
C LYS A 43 26.91 -4.00 -23.73
N LEU A 44 26.30 -2.83 -23.39
CA LEU A 44 26.44 -2.20 -22.07
C LEU A 44 25.81 -3.11 -21.00
N LEU A 45 24.56 -3.52 -21.19
CA LEU A 45 23.83 -4.40 -20.26
C LEU A 45 24.54 -5.75 -20.07
N ASN A 46 25.10 -6.32 -21.12
CA ASN A 46 25.83 -7.58 -21.03
C ASN A 46 27.16 -7.45 -20.23
N ARG A 47 27.74 -6.25 -20.16
CA ARG A 47 28.95 -5.98 -19.34
C ARG A 47 28.60 -5.64 -17.91
N HIS A 48 27.38 -5.21 -17.66
CA HIS A 48 26.87 -4.75 -16.36
C HIS A 48 25.71 -5.64 -15.95
N LEU A 49 26.03 -6.85 -15.47
CA LEU A 49 25.04 -7.86 -15.09
C LEU A 49 24.16 -7.43 -13.90
N GLU A 50 24.61 -6.43 -13.15
CA GLU A 50 23.85 -5.77 -12.08
C GLU A 50 22.68 -4.92 -12.62
N LEU A 51 22.68 -4.58 -13.91
CA LEU A 51 21.61 -3.82 -14.56
C LEU A 51 20.62 -4.75 -15.27
N SER A 52 19.34 -4.50 -15.09
CA SER A 52 18.27 -5.23 -15.79
C SER A 52 17.19 -4.27 -16.30
N GLU A 53 16.58 -4.61 -17.42
CA GLU A 53 15.41 -3.89 -17.93
C GLU A 53 14.13 -4.52 -17.36
N LYS A 54 13.30 -3.68 -16.74
CA LYS A 54 11.99 -4.07 -16.21
C LYS A 54 10.96 -3.03 -16.62
N LEU A 55 9.71 -3.45 -16.77
CA LEU A 55 8.60 -2.53 -16.89
C LEU A 55 8.36 -1.89 -15.50
N PRO A 56 8.43 -0.56 -15.38
CA PRO A 56 8.18 0.09 -14.10
C PRO A 56 6.70 -0.04 -13.74
N GLU A 57 6.43 -0.38 -12.50
CA GLU A 57 5.10 -0.26 -11.93
C GLU A 57 4.79 1.22 -11.68
N GLN A 58 3.61 1.65 -12.11
CA GLN A 58 3.15 3.01 -11.85
C GLN A 58 2.67 3.08 -10.40
N GLN A 59 3.43 3.75 -9.56
CA GLN A 59 3.05 4.03 -8.17
C GLN A 59 2.60 5.48 -8.02
N ASP A 60 1.50 5.70 -7.33
CA ASP A 60 1.07 7.02 -6.90
C ASP A 60 2.08 7.61 -5.89
N LYS A 61 2.25 8.94 -5.93
CA LYS A 61 3.15 9.66 -5.00
C LYS A 61 2.81 9.39 -3.54
N ALA A 62 1.53 9.27 -3.20
CA ALA A 62 1.09 8.99 -1.85
C ALA A 62 1.52 7.58 -1.38
N ARG A 63 1.33 6.56 -2.22
CA ARG A 63 1.80 5.19 -1.95
C ARG A 63 3.29 5.14 -1.70
N ARG A 64 4.06 5.86 -2.51
CA ARG A 64 5.50 5.89 -2.38
C ARG A 64 5.98 6.59 -1.11
N ARG A 65 5.35 7.69 -0.70
CA ARG A 65 5.67 8.41 0.54
C ARG A 65 5.41 7.56 1.77
N MET A 66 4.34 6.77 1.77
CA MET A 66 3.94 5.95 2.91
C MET A 66 4.66 4.59 2.95
N SER A 67 5.11 4.08 1.80
CA SER A 67 5.92 2.86 1.71
C SER A 67 7.39 3.16 2.01
N ASN A 68 7.69 3.80 3.14
CA ASN A 68 9.05 4.07 3.59
C ASN A 68 9.46 3.14 4.75
N VAL A 69 10.77 3.00 4.95
CA VAL A 69 11.35 2.10 5.96
C VAL A 69 10.80 2.41 7.35
N THR A 70 10.74 3.68 7.75
CA THR A 70 10.30 4.08 9.10
C THR A 70 8.87 3.69 9.38
N VAL A 71 7.93 3.92 8.43
CA VAL A 71 6.51 3.59 8.59
C VAL A 71 6.31 2.07 8.69
N VAL A 72 7.02 1.32 7.84
CA VAL A 72 6.93 -0.14 7.85
C VAL A 72 7.52 -0.73 9.14
N ASP A 73 8.66 -0.21 9.61
CA ASP A 73 9.27 -0.66 10.87
C ASP A 73 8.38 -0.35 12.08
N GLN A 74 7.76 0.83 12.14
CA GLN A 74 6.80 1.18 13.18
C GLN A 74 5.58 0.26 13.18
N TYR A 75 5.06 -0.08 11.99
CA TYR A 75 3.97 -1.04 11.88
C TYR A 75 4.35 -2.43 12.40
N PHE A 76 5.50 -2.97 11.99
CA PHE A 76 5.93 -4.28 12.45
C PHE A 76 6.22 -4.30 13.95
N LYS A 77 6.76 -3.22 14.51
CA LYS A 77 6.92 -3.09 15.96
C LYS A 77 5.57 -3.14 16.66
N LEU A 78 4.58 -2.36 16.22
CA LEU A 78 3.22 -2.38 16.76
C LEU A 78 2.59 -3.77 16.65
N LEU A 79 2.79 -4.46 15.51
CA LEU A 79 2.24 -5.80 15.28
C LEU A 79 2.87 -6.82 16.23
N VAL A 80 4.19 -6.83 16.39
CA VAL A 80 4.90 -7.72 17.35
C VAL A 80 4.40 -7.45 18.75
N ASP A 81 4.44 -6.20 19.22
CA ASP A 81 4.03 -5.81 20.57
C ASP A 81 2.58 -6.25 20.84
N THR A 82 1.69 -6.12 19.85
CA THR A 82 0.29 -6.53 20.00
C THR A 82 0.12 -8.06 20.00
N VAL A 83 0.75 -8.76 19.06
CA VAL A 83 0.68 -10.23 18.98
C VAL A 83 1.22 -10.88 20.26
N ASP A 84 2.32 -10.37 20.80
CA ASP A 84 2.94 -10.88 22.03
C ASP A 84 2.08 -10.56 23.26
N SER A 85 1.59 -9.33 23.41
CA SER A 85 0.74 -8.93 24.54
C SER A 85 -0.57 -9.72 24.61
N LEU A 86 -1.11 -10.13 23.45
CA LEU A 86 -2.31 -10.95 23.34
C LEU A 86 -2.03 -12.46 23.43
N GLY A 87 -0.76 -12.87 23.47
CA GLY A 87 -0.36 -14.28 23.51
C GLY A 87 -0.76 -15.04 22.24
N LEU A 88 -0.61 -14.42 21.06
CA LEU A 88 -1.01 -14.97 19.76
C LEU A 88 0.12 -15.53 18.87
N PRO A 89 1.42 -15.57 19.26
CA PRO A 89 2.49 -15.97 18.33
C PRO A 89 2.29 -17.33 17.65
N ASN A 90 1.63 -18.28 18.36
CA ASN A 90 1.37 -19.63 17.84
C ASN A 90 -0.13 -19.92 17.65
N LYS A 91 -0.92 -18.88 17.40
CA LYS A 91 -2.38 -19.00 17.26
C LYS A 91 -2.88 -18.40 15.94
N PRO A 92 -2.51 -18.99 14.79
CA PRO A 92 -2.89 -18.45 13.47
C PRO A 92 -4.39 -18.35 13.24
N ASN A 93 -5.18 -19.19 13.90
CA ASN A 93 -6.63 -19.18 13.83
C ASN A 93 -7.31 -18.05 14.62
N GLN A 94 -6.54 -17.19 15.26
CA GLN A 94 -7.02 -15.99 15.99
C GLN A 94 -6.50 -14.68 15.36
N ILE A 95 -5.83 -14.75 14.19
CA ILE A 95 -5.29 -13.60 13.46
C ILE A 95 -5.97 -13.54 12.09
N PHE A 96 -6.67 -12.44 11.82
CA PHE A 96 -7.51 -12.25 10.65
C PHE A 96 -7.10 -11.00 9.87
N ASN A 97 -7.34 -11.06 8.55
CA ASN A 97 -7.25 -9.90 7.66
C ASN A 97 -8.52 -9.81 6.83
N CYS A 98 -9.12 -8.62 6.73
CA CYS A 98 -10.22 -8.36 5.82
C CYS A 98 -9.95 -7.18 4.91
N ASP A 99 -10.59 -7.19 3.73
CA ASP A 99 -10.45 -6.16 2.71
C ASP A 99 -11.52 -6.28 1.63
N GLU A 100 -11.69 -5.22 0.83
CA GLU A 100 -12.62 -5.18 -0.28
C GLU A 100 -11.93 -5.26 -1.64
N SER A 101 -12.63 -5.89 -2.57
CA SER A 101 -12.25 -5.86 -3.98
C SER A 101 -13.45 -5.56 -4.87
N GLY A 102 -13.33 -4.52 -5.70
CA GLY A 102 -14.36 -4.16 -6.67
C GLY A 102 -14.24 -4.96 -7.97
N PHE A 103 -15.39 -5.31 -8.54
CA PHE A 103 -15.54 -5.99 -9.84
C PHE A 103 -16.46 -5.16 -10.74
N SER A 104 -15.93 -4.70 -11.86
CA SER A 104 -16.66 -3.87 -12.85
C SER A 104 -16.59 -4.43 -14.27
N GLY A 105 -15.90 -5.57 -14.45
CA GLY A 105 -15.66 -6.16 -15.76
C GLY A 105 -14.74 -5.35 -16.67
N LYS A 106 -14.07 -4.32 -16.14
CA LYS A 106 -13.10 -3.50 -16.89
C LYS A 106 -11.68 -4.08 -16.84
N GLU A 107 -11.49 -5.18 -16.16
CA GLU A 107 -10.21 -5.86 -15.98
C GLU A 107 -9.72 -6.38 -17.35
N LYS A 108 -8.42 -6.18 -17.62
CA LYS A 108 -7.80 -6.64 -18.86
C LYS A 108 -7.43 -8.13 -18.73
N SER A 109 -7.89 -8.96 -19.67
CA SER A 109 -7.38 -10.33 -19.79
C SER A 109 -5.90 -10.30 -20.20
N LYS A 110 -5.10 -11.14 -19.54
CA LYS A 110 -3.69 -11.40 -19.92
C LYS A 110 -3.56 -12.70 -20.74
N GLU A 111 -4.68 -13.36 -21.06
CA GLU A 111 -4.69 -14.63 -21.75
C GLU A 111 -4.38 -14.45 -23.24
N LYS A 112 -3.47 -15.28 -23.75
CA LYS A 112 -3.14 -15.30 -25.18
C LYS A 112 -4.18 -16.13 -25.94
N VAL A 113 -4.68 -15.58 -27.03
CA VAL A 113 -5.65 -16.27 -27.91
C VAL A 113 -4.95 -16.87 -29.12
N LEU A 114 -5.48 -17.98 -29.62
CA LEU A 114 -5.05 -18.58 -30.88
C LEU A 114 -5.73 -17.84 -32.02
N THR A 115 -4.95 -17.38 -32.98
CA THR A 115 -5.43 -16.67 -34.17
C THR A 115 -4.61 -17.03 -35.39
N LEU A 116 -5.11 -16.78 -36.58
CA LEU A 116 -4.37 -17.00 -37.83
C LEU A 116 -3.15 -16.07 -37.87
N LYS A 117 -2.01 -16.57 -38.29
CA LYS A 117 -0.78 -15.80 -38.43
C LYS A 117 -1.01 -14.62 -39.39
N GLY A 118 -0.72 -13.42 -38.92
CA GLY A 118 -0.90 -12.16 -39.67
C GLY A 118 -2.29 -11.54 -39.57
N SER A 119 -3.25 -12.15 -38.89
CA SER A 119 -4.56 -11.53 -38.61
C SER A 119 -4.58 -10.82 -37.24
N HIS A 120 -5.42 -9.78 -37.16
CA HIS A 120 -5.72 -9.15 -35.88
C HIS A 120 -6.71 -10.00 -35.08
N SER A 121 -6.46 -10.17 -33.78
CA SER A 121 -7.40 -10.82 -32.90
C SER A 121 -8.12 -9.80 -32.02
N TYR A 122 -9.43 -9.90 -31.97
CA TYR A 122 -10.29 -9.09 -31.10
C TYR A 122 -10.98 -10.01 -30.12
N GLN A 123 -10.85 -9.74 -28.84
CA GLN A 123 -11.61 -10.43 -27.81
C GLN A 123 -12.72 -9.49 -27.33
N GLN A 124 -13.96 -9.94 -27.39
CA GLN A 124 -15.08 -9.20 -26.84
C GLN A 124 -14.94 -9.19 -25.31
N LYS A 125 -14.97 -8.00 -24.70
CA LYS A 125 -15.00 -7.88 -23.25
C LYS A 125 -16.36 -8.36 -22.74
N VAL A 126 -16.33 -9.26 -21.77
CA VAL A 126 -17.52 -9.63 -21.01
C VAL A 126 -17.55 -8.74 -19.76
N LEU A 127 -18.50 -7.83 -19.70
CA LEU A 127 -18.63 -6.87 -18.61
C LEU A 127 -19.56 -7.44 -17.52
N VAL A 128 -19.20 -7.27 -16.27
CA VAL A 128 -20.14 -7.39 -15.16
C VAL A 128 -21.02 -6.15 -15.18
N HIS A 129 -22.34 -6.34 -15.13
CA HIS A 129 -23.26 -5.20 -15.17
C HIS A 129 -23.26 -4.48 -13.83
N GLY A 130 -22.80 -3.22 -13.82
CA GLY A 130 -22.69 -2.40 -12.64
C GLY A 130 -21.37 -2.59 -11.87
N HIS A 131 -21.30 -2.05 -10.66
CA HIS A 131 -20.21 -2.24 -9.72
C HIS A 131 -20.64 -3.21 -8.61
N ILE A 132 -19.82 -4.21 -8.35
CA ILE A 132 -20.03 -5.15 -7.24
C ILE A 132 -18.76 -5.17 -6.40
N THR A 133 -18.88 -4.87 -5.12
CA THR A 133 -17.79 -5.01 -4.15
C THR A 133 -17.91 -6.35 -3.44
N VAL A 134 -16.80 -7.03 -3.31
CA VAL A 134 -16.66 -8.27 -2.55
C VAL A 134 -15.78 -7.97 -1.35
N HIS A 135 -16.35 -8.08 -0.16
CA HIS A 135 -15.60 -8.03 1.09
C HIS A 135 -15.25 -9.45 1.53
N MET A 136 -13.98 -9.70 1.75
CA MET A 136 -13.44 -11.00 2.17
C MET A 136 -12.69 -10.87 3.48
N CYS A 137 -12.76 -11.93 4.28
CA CYS A 137 -11.98 -12.06 5.49
C CYS A 137 -11.32 -13.44 5.53
N ILE A 138 -10.03 -13.47 5.84
CA ILE A 138 -9.20 -14.67 5.89
C ILE A 138 -8.46 -14.76 7.22
N ALA A 139 -8.22 -15.98 7.68
CA ALA A 139 -7.43 -16.26 8.88
C ALA A 139 -6.03 -16.78 8.53
N ALA A 140 -5.05 -16.52 9.37
CA ALA A 140 -3.66 -16.92 9.12
C ALA A 140 -3.46 -18.44 9.11
N ASP A 141 -4.39 -19.22 9.64
CA ASP A 141 -4.39 -20.68 9.59
C ASP A 141 -4.90 -21.25 8.25
N GLY A 142 -5.39 -20.39 7.35
CA GLY A 142 -5.85 -20.74 6.00
C GLY A 142 -7.37 -20.75 5.81
N HIS A 143 -8.16 -20.49 6.85
CA HIS A 143 -9.61 -20.40 6.74
C HIS A 143 -10.05 -19.12 6.04
N VAL A 144 -11.18 -19.20 5.33
CA VAL A 144 -11.85 -18.08 4.69
C VAL A 144 -13.23 -17.95 5.31
N LEU A 145 -13.57 -16.77 5.79
CA LEU A 145 -14.90 -16.48 6.35
C LEU A 145 -15.92 -16.31 5.20
N PRO A 146 -17.23 -16.41 5.50
CA PRO A 146 -18.27 -16.12 4.52
C PRO A 146 -18.07 -14.76 3.86
N SER A 147 -18.15 -14.72 2.52
CA SER A 147 -17.99 -13.47 1.76
C SER A 147 -19.20 -12.57 1.90
N PHE A 148 -18.99 -11.26 1.82
CA PHE A 148 -20.04 -10.26 1.77
C PHE A 148 -20.02 -9.54 0.43
N LEU A 149 -21.13 -9.58 -0.30
CA LEU A 149 -21.27 -8.92 -1.60
C LEU A 149 -22.14 -7.68 -1.47
N ILE A 150 -21.63 -6.56 -2.00
CA ILE A 150 -22.30 -5.28 -2.01
C ILE A 150 -22.59 -4.89 -3.46
N PHE A 151 -23.86 -4.69 -3.76
CA PHE A 151 -24.34 -4.32 -5.09
C PHE A 151 -24.59 -2.82 -5.19
N ASP A 152 -24.31 -2.24 -6.37
CA ASP A 152 -24.70 -0.87 -6.65
C ASP A 152 -26.23 -0.74 -6.80
N GLY A 153 -26.82 0.26 -6.14
CA GLY A 153 -28.24 0.56 -6.12
C GLY A 153 -29.07 -0.42 -5.32
N CYS A 154 -29.42 -1.60 -5.88
CA CYS A 154 -30.28 -2.57 -5.21
C CYS A 154 -29.85 -4.02 -5.43
N LEU A 155 -30.32 -4.91 -4.56
CA LEU A 155 -30.15 -6.34 -4.71
C LEU A 155 -30.83 -6.86 -5.97
N PRO A 156 -30.30 -7.90 -6.65
CA PRO A 156 -30.95 -8.50 -7.79
C PRO A 156 -32.34 -9.08 -7.46
N HIS A 157 -33.34 -8.86 -8.32
CA HIS A 157 -34.70 -9.35 -8.10
C HIS A 157 -34.89 -10.86 -8.36
N ARG A 158 -33.91 -11.49 -9.05
CA ARG A 158 -33.97 -12.93 -9.35
C ARG A 158 -33.17 -13.71 -8.29
N SER A 159 -33.39 -15.03 -8.24
CA SER A 159 -32.56 -15.91 -7.41
C SER A 159 -31.09 -15.77 -7.82
N PHE A 160 -30.33 -15.12 -6.98
CA PHE A 160 -28.90 -14.86 -7.17
C PHE A 160 -28.04 -15.64 -6.16
N LYS A 161 -28.71 -16.44 -5.34
CA LYS A 161 -28.08 -17.30 -4.32
C LYS A 161 -27.86 -18.73 -4.81
N ASP A 162 -28.36 -19.08 -5.98
CA ASP A 162 -28.22 -20.43 -6.53
C ASP A 162 -26.74 -20.74 -6.82
N GLY A 163 -26.26 -21.85 -6.28
CA GLY A 163 -24.86 -22.27 -6.43
C GLY A 163 -23.85 -21.43 -5.61
N VAL A 164 -24.33 -20.77 -4.55
CA VAL A 164 -23.53 -19.98 -3.62
C VAL A 164 -23.71 -20.54 -2.20
N PRO A 165 -22.68 -20.50 -1.33
CA PRO A 165 -22.84 -20.89 0.07
C PRO A 165 -23.94 -20.08 0.77
N ASP A 166 -24.79 -20.76 1.55
CA ASP A 166 -25.94 -20.14 2.23
C ASP A 166 -25.57 -19.09 3.27
N ASN A 167 -24.35 -19.18 3.78
CA ASN A 167 -23.83 -18.28 4.83
C ASN A 167 -23.24 -16.95 4.29
N TRP A 168 -23.24 -16.74 2.95
CA TRP A 168 -22.78 -15.46 2.40
C TRP A 168 -23.75 -14.34 2.75
N LEU A 169 -23.19 -13.15 3.03
CA LEU A 169 -23.96 -11.94 3.29
C LEU A 169 -24.12 -11.12 2.01
N TYR A 170 -25.23 -10.39 1.90
CA TYR A 170 -25.55 -9.54 0.76
C TYR A 170 -26.07 -8.20 1.25
N GLY A 171 -25.59 -7.13 0.61
CA GLY A 171 -26.01 -5.76 0.87
C GLY A 171 -26.03 -4.94 -0.41
N SER A 172 -26.51 -3.73 -0.31
CA SER A 172 -26.46 -2.74 -1.39
C SER A 172 -26.21 -1.35 -0.84
N SER A 173 -25.46 -0.56 -1.59
CA SER A 173 -25.29 0.87 -1.36
C SER A 173 -25.49 1.61 -2.68
N GLU A 174 -25.74 2.91 -2.63
CA GLU A 174 -25.98 3.70 -3.84
C GLU A 174 -24.82 3.59 -4.85
N SER A 175 -23.59 3.57 -4.35
CA SER A 175 -22.36 3.48 -5.16
C SER A 175 -21.83 2.06 -5.36
N GLY A 176 -22.36 1.06 -4.64
CA GLY A 176 -21.83 -0.30 -4.60
C GLY A 176 -20.54 -0.47 -3.78
N TYR A 177 -20.11 0.57 -3.05
CA TYR A 177 -18.97 0.51 -2.14
C TYR A 177 -19.40 0.24 -0.70
N MET A 178 -18.44 -0.22 0.11
CA MET A 178 -18.62 -0.39 1.55
C MET A 178 -18.85 0.98 2.20
N ASP A 179 -19.79 1.04 3.13
CA ASP A 179 -20.00 2.15 4.05
C ASP A 179 -19.96 1.65 5.50
N THR A 180 -20.07 2.56 6.46
CA THR A 180 -19.95 2.25 7.88
C THR A 180 -21.05 1.29 8.35
N GLU A 181 -22.30 1.47 7.89
CA GLU A 181 -23.43 0.63 8.28
C GLU A 181 -23.27 -0.80 7.73
N LEU A 182 -22.85 -0.96 6.49
CA LEU A 182 -22.58 -2.25 5.88
C LEU A 182 -21.40 -2.96 6.55
N PHE A 183 -20.35 -2.22 6.94
CA PHE A 183 -19.21 -2.80 7.66
C PHE A 183 -19.61 -3.29 9.05
N GLU A 184 -20.37 -2.51 9.81
CA GLU A 184 -20.93 -2.91 11.11
C GLU A 184 -21.84 -4.14 11.00
N ASN A 185 -22.71 -4.17 9.99
CA ASN A 185 -23.58 -5.30 9.71
C ASN A 185 -22.78 -6.59 9.39
N TRP A 186 -21.69 -6.46 8.60
CA TRP A 186 -20.78 -7.55 8.34
C TRP A 186 -20.07 -8.01 9.62
N PHE A 187 -19.60 -7.07 10.43
CA PHE A 187 -18.90 -7.38 11.68
C PHE A 187 -19.80 -8.19 12.63
N ASP A 188 -21.07 -7.80 12.77
CA ASP A 188 -22.04 -8.47 13.62
C ASP A 188 -22.50 -9.83 13.07
N LYS A 189 -22.78 -9.92 11.78
CA LYS A 189 -23.42 -11.11 11.18
C LYS A 189 -22.42 -12.12 10.61
N VAL A 190 -21.22 -11.70 10.32
CA VAL A 190 -20.18 -12.55 9.72
C VAL A 190 -18.98 -12.67 10.65
N PHE A 191 -18.32 -11.56 10.98
CA PHE A 191 -17.05 -11.67 11.68
C PHE A 191 -17.20 -12.28 13.07
N ILE A 192 -18.02 -11.73 13.94
CA ILE A 192 -18.22 -12.24 15.32
C ILE A 192 -18.64 -13.70 15.34
N PRO A 193 -19.65 -14.15 14.55
CA PRO A 193 -20.08 -15.55 14.58
C PRO A 193 -19.05 -16.54 13.99
N PHE A 194 -18.28 -16.12 12.98
CA PHE A 194 -17.40 -17.03 12.24
C PHE A 194 -15.91 -16.93 12.60
N CYS A 195 -15.48 -15.96 13.41
CA CYS A 195 -14.09 -15.87 13.86
C CYS A 195 -13.70 -16.90 14.92
N GLY A 196 -14.59 -17.85 15.23
CA GLY A 196 -14.39 -18.88 16.25
C GLY A 196 -14.72 -18.39 17.66
N THR A 197 -14.62 -19.30 18.63
CA THR A 197 -14.94 -19.04 20.05
C THR A 197 -13.74 -18.67 20.91
N ARG A 198 -12.52 -18.91 20.41
CA ARG A 198 -11.28 -18.59 21.13
C ARG A 198 -11.06 -17.10 21.17
N ARG A 199 -10.59 -16.60 22.31
CA ARG A 199 -10.27 -15.18 22.52
C ARG A 199 -8.88 -15.05 23.15
N PRO A 200 -8.18 -13.95 22.99
CA PRO A 200 -8.49 -12.79 22.15
C PRO A 200 -8.39 -13.10 20.65
N VAL A 201 -8.98 -12.25 19.80
CA VAL A 201 -8.85 -12.28 18.34
C VAL A 201 -8.22 -11.00 17.86
N LEU A 202 -7.33 -11.07 16.88
CA LEU A 202 -6.73 -9.91 16.21
C LEU A 202 -7.26 -9.80 14.79
N LEU A 203 -7.92 -8.68 14.47
CA LEU A 203 -8.38 -8.33 13.13
C LEU A 203 -7.55 -7.18 12.59
N ILE A 204 -7.02 -7.32 11.37
CA ILE A 204 -6.16 -6.34 10.72
C ILE A 204 -6.77 -5.96 9.37
N PHE A 205 -6.96 -4.66 9.14
CA PHE A 205 -7.50 -4.16 7.87
C PHE A 205 -6.93 -2.78 7.54
N ASP A 206 -7.32 -2.20 6.42
CA ASP A 206 -6.91 -0.86 6.05
C ASP A 206 -7.51 0.18 7.02
N ASN A 207 -6.84 1.33 7.12
CA ASN A 207 -7.23 2.36 8.08
C ASN A 207 -8.20 3.38 7.43
N HIS A 208 -9.20 2.88 6.66
CA HIS A 208 -10.17 3.73 6.01
C HIS A 208 -11.26 4.19 6.99
N ASP A 209 -11.64 5.48 6.91
CA ASP A 209 -12.58 6.08 7.88
C ASP A 209 -13.98 5.42 7.84
N SER A 210 -14.39 4.83 6.71
CA SER A 210 -15.68 4.10 6.59
C SER A 210 -15.74 2.80 7.41
N HIS A 211 -14.60 2.29 7.86
CA HIS A 211 -14.51 1.06 8.65
C HIS A 211 -14.42 1.32 10.16
N ILE A 212 -14.46 2.58 10.60
CA ILE A 212 -14.15 2.92 11.99
C ILE A 212 -15.30 3.75 12.58
N SER A 213 -16.04 3.14 13.50
CA SER A 213 -17.09 3.78 14.26
C SER A 213 -16.93 3.50 15.77
N ILE A 214 -17.65 4.28 16.59
CA ILE A 214 -17.70 4.05 18.04
C ILE A 214 -18.33 2.69 18.33
N ASP A 215 -19.45 2.39 17.66
CA ASP A 215 -20.20 1.15 17.84
C ASP A 215 -19.36 -0.08 17.51
N LEU A 216 -18.57 -0.02 16.42
CA LEU A 216 -17.64 -1.09 16.06
C LEU A 216 -16.60 -1.33 17.17
N ILE A 217 -16.01 -0.25 17.72
CA ILE A 217 -14.98 -0.36 18.75
C ILE A 217 -15.56 -0.95 20.04
N GLU A 218 -16.76 -0.51 20.45
CA GLU A 218 -17.43 -1.02 21.64
C GLU A 218 -17.79 -2.52 21.49
N LYS A 219 -18.34 -2.92 20.35
CA LYS A 219 -18.64 -4.32 20.03
C LYS A 219 -17.38 -5.18 19.99
N ALA A 220 -16.30 -4.68 19.40
CA ALA A 220 -15.02 -5.37 19.36
C ALA A 220 -14.47 -5.59 20.77
N LYS A 221 -14.48 -4.57 21.63
CA LYS A 221 -14.06 -4.66 23.03
C LYS A 221 -14.94 -5.67 23.81
N ALA A 222 -16.26 -5.61 23.65
CA ALA A 222 -17.19 -6.52 24.32
C ALA A 222 -16.94 -8.00 23.95
N ASN A 223 -16.44 -8.26 22.74
CA ASN A 223 -16.13 -9.61 22.25
C ASN A 223 -14.64 -9.99 22.38
N ASN A 224 -13.82 -9.19 23.06
CA ASN A 224 -12.37 -9.37 23.18
C ASN A 224 -11.69 -9.54 21.80
N ILE A 225 -12.07 -8.66 20.87
CA ILE A 225 -11.51 -8.54 19.52
C ILE A 225 -10.66 -7.27 19.49
N HIS A 226 -9.41 -7.42 19.10
CA HIS A 226 -8.45 -6.31 18.95
C HIS A 226 -8.32 -5.98 17.47
N ILE A 227 -8.28 -4.69 17.14
CA ILE A 227 -8.24 -4.23 15.76
C ILE A 227 -6.99 -3.37 15.55
N ILE A 228 -6.21 -3.69 14.52
CA ILE A 228 -5.09 -2.88 14.02
C ILE A 228 -5.43 -2.36 12.63
N GLY A 229 -5.31 -1.04 12.44
CA GLY A 229 -5.35 -0.40 11.14
C GLY A 229 -3.96 -0.33 10.51
N LEU A 230 -3.85 -0.76 9.25
CA LEU A 230 -2.63 -0.67 8.45
C LEU A 230 -2.23 0.79 8.20
N PRO A 231 -0.93 1.08 8.00
CA PRO A 231 -0.53 2.40 7.55
C PRO A 231 -1.17 2.73 6.20
N PRO A 232 -1.63 3.97 5.97
CA PRO A 232 -2.26 4.34 4.71
C PRO A 232 -1.36 4.06 3.50
N HIS A 233 -1.96 3.65 2.38
CA HIS A 233 -1.27 3.39 1.10
C HIS A 233 -0.21 2.26 1.11
N THR A 234 -0.19 1.39 2.13
CA THR A 234 0.75 0.26 2.24
C THR A 234 0.11 -1.09 1.95
N THR A 235 -1.18 -1.15 1.62
CA THR A 235 -1.96 -2.38 1.43
C THR A 235 -1.31 -3.34 0.44
N HIS A 236 -0.75 -2.83 -0.66
CA HIS A 236 -0.05 -3.61 -1.68
C HIS A 236 1.20 -4.38 -1.15
N LEU A 237 1.74 -4.01 0.01
CA LEU A 237 2.88 -4.66 0.66
C LEU A 237 2.47 -5.47 1.90
N LEU A 238 1.57 -4.91 2.70
CA LEU A 238 1.28 -5.38 4.05
C LEU A 238 -0.04 -6.15 4.18
N GLN A 239 -0.95 -6.07 3.18
CA GLN A 239 -2.27 -6.68 3.25
C GLN A 239 -2.31 -8.03 2.52
N PRO A 240 -2.46 -9.17 3.25
CA PRO A 240 -2.48 -10.51 2.67
C PRO A 240 -3.42 -10.67 1.48
N LEU A 241 -4.64 -10.13 1.57
CA LEU A 241 -5.65 -10.20 0.50
C LEU A 241 -5.16 -9.54 -0.79
N ASP A 242 -4.58 -8.34 -0.70
CA ASP A 242 -4.02 -7.63 -1.86
C ASP A 242 -2.75 -8.29 -2.41
N VAL A 243 -1.88 -8.78 -1.51
CA VAL A 243 -0.57 -9.35 -1.89
C VAL A 243 -0.71 -10.63 -2.72
N ALA A 244 -1.68 -11.51 -2.41
CA ALA A 244 -1.69 -12.83 -3.03
C ALA A 244 -3.06 -13.42 -3.37
N ILE A 245 -4.17 -12.80 -2.96
CA ILE A 245 -5.52 -13.36 -3.15
C ILE A 245 -6.28 -12.63 -4.26
N PHE A 246 -6.45 -11.32 -4.18
CA PHE A 246 -7.31 -10.58 -5.11
C PHE A 246 -6.82 -10.58 -6.56
N GLY A 247 -5.51 -10.57 -6.79
CA GLY A 247 -4.97 -10.65 -8.14
C GLY A 247 -5.41 -11.92 -8.88
N PRO A 248 -5.07 -13.11 -8.37
CA PRO A 248 -5.53 -14.40 -8.95
C PRO A 248 -7.05 -14.56 -8.99
N LEU A 249 -7.78 -14.05 -7.98
CA LEU A 249 -9.23 -14.09 -7.96
C LEU A 249 -9.83 -13.29 -9.11
N LYS A 250 -9.39 -12.06 -9.33
CA LYS A 250 -9.83 -11.22 -10.47
C LYS A 250 -9.53 -11.86 -11.81
N GLU A 251 -8.34 -12.43 -11.95
CA GLU A 251 -7.97 -13.13 -13.17
C GLU A 251 -8.88 -14.34 -13.42
N LYS A 252 -9.20 -15.12 -12.39
CA LYS A 252 -10.10 -16.28 -12.51
C LYS A 252 -11.53 -15.88 -12.81
N VAL A 253 -12.06 -14.85 -12.13
CA VAL A 253 -13.38 -14.28 -12.43
C VAL A 253 -13.45 -13.83 -13.89
N ASN A 254 -12.41 -13.18 -14.41
CA ASN A 254 -12.35 -12.78 -15.81
C ASN A 254 -12.34 -13.99 -16.77
N GLN A 255 -11.54 -15.03 -16.49
CA GLN A 255 -11.51 -16.28 -17.29
C GLN A 255 -12.88 -16.96 -17.33
N LEU A 256 -13.52 -17.13 -16.17
CA LEU A 256 -14.86 -17.73 -16.08
C LEU A 256 -15.91 -16.86 -16.79
N SER A 257 -15.80 -15.55 -16.68
CA SER A 257 -16.69 -14.59 -17.37
C SER A 257 -16.59 -14.74 -18.89
N VAL A 258 -15.39 -14.81 -19.43
CA VAL A 258 -15.15 -15.02 -20.88
C VAL A 258 -15.71 -16.38 -21.33
N THR A 259 -15.48 -17.43 -20.55
CA THR A 259 -16.01 -18.79 -20.87
C THR A 259 -17.53 -18.78 -20.90
N LEU A 260 -18.19 -18.21 -19.90
CA LEU A 260 -19.64 -18.07 -19.85
C LEU A 260 -20.18 -17.19 -20.99
N GLY A 261 -19.49 -16.10 -21.29
CA GLY A 261 -19.84 -15.20 -22.39
C GLY A 261 -19.80 -15.91 -23.75
N ASN A 262 -18.76 -16.69 -23.99
CA ASN A 262 -18.62 -17.50 -25.23
C ASN A 262 -19.68 -18.58 -25.33
N LEU A 263 -19.98 -19.30 -24.25
CA LEU A 263 -21.00 -20.36 -24.23
C LEU A 263 -22.41 -19.81 -24.46
N ASN A 264 -22.72 -18.66 -23.84
CA ASN A 264 -24.06 -18.09 -23.90
C ASN A 264 -24.22 -17.02 -24.98
N LYS A 265 -23.19 -16.78 -25.81
CA LYS A 265 -23.15 -15.70 -26.82
C LYS A 265 -23.56 -14.33 -26.26
N CYS A 266 -23.12 -14.02 -25.05
CA CYS A 266 -23.55 -12.86 -24.24
C CYS A 266 -22.33 -12.03 -23.90
N ALA A 267 -22.41 -10.72 -24.11
CA ALA A 267 -21.31 -9.79 -23.81
C ALA A 267 -21.31 -9.30 -22.35
N THR A 268 -22.34 -9.63 -21.58
CA THR A 268 -22.54 -9.12 -20.20
C THR A 268 -22.99 -10.22 -19.25
N ILE A 269 -22.41 -10.23 -18.06
CA ILE A 269 -22.88 -11.05 -16.94
C ILE A 269 -23.74 -10.17 -16.06
N GLY A 270 -25.02 -10.56 -15.92
CA GLY A 270 -25.93 -9.85 -15.03
C GLY A 270 -25.57 -10.03 -13.56
N LYS A 271 -25.91 -9.04 -12.72
CA LYS A 271 -25.70 -9.05 -11.27
C LYS A 271 -26.14 -10.36 -10.59
N ALA A 272 -27.23 -10.97 -11.06
CA ALA A 272 -27.75 -12.20 -10.46
C ALA A 272 -26.89 -13.45 -10.72
N LYS A 273 -26.07 -13.47 -11.77
CA LYS A 273 -25.17 -14.60 -12.08
C LYS A 273 -23.78 -14.46 -11.48
N PHE A 274 -23.41 -13.25 -11.06
CA PHE A 274 -22.09 -12.95 -10.56
C PHE A 274 -21.74 -13.72 -9.27
N PRO A 275 -22.63 -13.85 -8.26
CA PRO A 275 -22.28 -14.56 -7.02
C PRO A 275 -21.86 -16.01 -7.24
N ALA A 276 -22.58 -16.78 -8.07
CA ALA A 276 -22.22 -18.17 -8.39
C ALA A 276 -20.88 -18.28 -9.12
N LEU A 277 -20.62 -17.34 -10.05
CA LEU A 277 -19.33 -17.27 -10.74
C LEU A 277 -18.20 -16.93 -9.76
N LEU A 278 -18.43 -15.99 -8.86
CA LEU A 278 -17.46 -15.61 -7.83
C LEU A 278 -17.19 -16.77 -6.86
N SER A 279 -18.23 -17.49 -6.41
CA SER A 279 -18.08 -18.66 -5.54
C SER A 279 -17.15 -19.69 -6.20
N THR A 280 -17.39 -20.03 -7.47
CA THR A 280 -16.53 -20.93 -8.24
C THR A 280 -15.08 -20.41 -8.35
N ALA A 281 -14.91 -19.10 -8.52
CA ALA A 281 -13.58 -18.50 -8.59
C ALA A 281 -12.84 -18.56 -7.25
N ILE A 282 -13.52 -18.29 -6.14
CA ILE A 282 -12.97 -18.38 -4.77
C ILE A 282 -12.52 -19.80 -4.49
N ASP A 283 -13.37 -20.81 -4.73
CA ASP A 283 -13.05 -22.22 -4.51
C ASP A 283 -11.79 -22.67 -5.25
N GLN A 284 -11.60 -22.15 -6.49
CA GLN A 284 -10.46 -22.52 -7.33
C GLN A 284 -9.19 -21.73 -7.04
N THR A 285 -9.29 -20.54 -6.42
CA THR A 285 -8.14 -19.65 -6.26
C THR A 285 -7.75 -19.43 -4.80
N THR A 286 -8.69 -19.45 -3.86
CA THR A 286 -8.45 -19.11 -2.45
C THR A 286 -8.29 -20.39 -1.61
N THR A 287 -7.25 -21.17 -1.94
CA THR A 287 -6.95 -22.40 -1.21
C THR A 287 -6.29 -22.11 0.13
N LEU A 288 -6.42 -23.05 1.08
CA LEU A 288 -5.79 -22.97 2.40
C LEU A 288 -4.28 -22.65 2.31
N ALA A 289 -3.56 -23.31 1.38
CA ALA A 289 -2.14 -23.07 1.18
C ALA A 289 -1.85 -21.64 0.70
N ARG A 290 -2.68 -21.11 -0.22
CA ARG A 290 -2.52 -19.75 -0.73
C ARG A 290 -2.84 -18.72 0.32
N VAL A 291 -3.85 -18.93 1.16
CA VAL A 291 -4.17 -18.04 2.28
C VAL A 291 -3.00 -17.97 3.26
N LYS A 292 -2.45 -19.11 3.69
CA LYS A 292 -1.26 -19.13 4.55
C LYS A 292 -0.08 -18.41 3.91
N GLU A 293 0.16 -18.66 2.63
CA GLU A 293 1.24 -18.01 1.89
C GLU A 293 1.02 -16.49 1.76
N SER A 294 -0.22 -16.00 1.69
CA SER A 294 -0.52 -14.57 1.66
C SER A 294 -0.10 -13.85 2.93
N PHE A 295 -0.37 -14.45 4.09
CA PHE A 295 0.08 -13.95 5.39
C PHE A 295 1.61 -13.97 5.51
N ARG A 296 2.24 -15.05 5.04
CA ARG A 296 3.70 -15.16 5.03
C ARG A 296 4.34 -14.08 4.14
N LYS A 297 3.81 -13.87 2.93
CA LYS A 297 4.34 -12.88 1.97
C LYS A 297 4.18 -11.43 2.42
N SER A 298 3.16 -11.13 3.19
CA SER A 298 2.99 -9.80 3.80
C SER A 298 3.80 -9.62 5.09
N GLY A 299 4.46 -10.69 5.59
CA GLY A 299 5.15 -10.69 6.88
C GLY A 299 4.23 -10.58 8.09
N MET A 300 2.91 -10.72 7.89
CA MET A 300 1.92 -10.56 8.95
C MET A 300 1.86 -11.79 9.86
N TYR A 301 2.00 -13.00 9.30
CA TYR A 301 2.08 -14.22 10.08
C TYR A 301 2.86 -15.34 9.34
N PRO A 302 3.89 -16.00 9.97
CA PRO A 302 4.53 -15.51 11.20
C PRO A 302 5.02 -14.07 11.04
N VAL A 303 5.02 -13.31 12.14
CA VAL A 303 5.44 -11.89 12.04
C VAL A 303 6.92 -11.83 11.67
N ASP A 304 7.21 -11.30 10.49
CA ASP A 304 8.57 -11.21 9.95
C ASP A 304 8.74 -9.96 9.07
N ARG A 305 9.40 -8.96 9.62
CA ARG A 305 9.73 -7.70 8.93
C ARG A 305 10.69 -7.92 7.73
N SER A 306 11.53 -8.96 7.77
CA SER A 306 12.56 -9.20 6.76
C SER A 306 11.99 -9.61 5.40
N ILE A 307 10.75 -10.09 5.35
CA ILE A 307 10.03 -10.47 4.12
C ILE A 307 9.87 -9.27 3.17
N ILE A 308 9.81 -8.04 3.71
CA ILE A 308 9.72 -6.83 2.90
C ILE A 308 11.11 -6.19 2.82
N PRO A 309 11.86 -6.39 1.70
CA PRO A 309 13.19 -5.85 1.58
C PRO A 309 13.17 -4.32 1.45
N ASN A 310 14.16 -3.67 2.05
CA ASN A 310 14.29 -2.21 2.00
C ASN A 310 14.42 -1.66 0.56
N SER A 311 14.86 -2.50 -0.39
CA SER A 311 14.92 -2.13 -1.82
C SER A 311 13.54 -1.86 -2.46
N GLN A 312 12.45 -2.35 -1.85
CA GLN A 312 11.07 -2.08 -2.29
C GLN A 312 10.47 -0.83 -1.63
N LEU A 313 11.15 -0.28 -0.62
CA LEU A 313 10.68 0.85 0.17
C LEU A 313 11.37 2.14 -0.27
N ALA A 314 10.70 3.26 -0.05
CA ALA A 314 11.31 4.57 -0.23
C ALA A 314 12.31 4.85 0.92
N PRO A 315 13.42 5.57 0.67
CA PRO A 315 14.35 5.97 1.71
C PRO A 315 13.66 6.76 2.85
N ALA A 316 14.15 6.59 4.09
CA ALA A 316 13.58 7.23 5.29
C ALA A 316 13.54 8.77 5.24
N ASP A 317 14.42 9.39 4.48
CA ASP A 317 14.56 10.86 4.40
C ASP A 317 13.45 11.58 3.63
N PHE A 318 12.54 10.83 2.98
CA PHE A 318 11.42 11.43 2.25
C PHE A 318 10.45 12.26 3.13
N ASN A 319 10.44 12.02 4.44
CA ASN A 319 9.55 12.70 5.40
C ASN A 319 10.22 13.86 6.17
N LYS A 320 11.55 14.00 6.11
CA LYS A 320 12.25 15.06 6.88
C LYS A 320 12.11 16.46 6.27
N SER A 321 11.78 16.57 4.97
CA SER A 321 11.69 17.87 4.28
C SER A 321 10.42 18.70 4.57
N GLU A 322 9.44 18.17 5.30
CA GLU A 322 8.20 18.91 5.61
C GLU A 322 8.07 19.38 7.07
N LYS A 323 8.97 18.96 7.98
CA LYS A 323 8.88 19.36 9.40
C LYS A 323 9.77 20.54 9.80
N THR A 324 10.58 21.11 8.90
CA THR A 324 11.55 22.17 9.23
C THR A 324 11.09 23.60 8.93
N ASN A 325 9.80 23.86 8.74
CA ASN A 325 9.30 25.23 8.62
C ASN A 325 8.17 25.52 9.61
N LYS A 326 8.48 25.51 10.91
CA LYS A 326 7.77 26.29 11.93
C LYS A 326 8.60 26.24 13.21
N GLU A 327 9.45 27.22 13.34
CA GLU A 327 9.77 27.92 14.59
C GLU A 327 10.88 28.91 14.26
N THR A 328 10.47 30.11 13.84
CA THR A 328 11.30 31.31 13.95
C THR A 328 11.02 31.90 15.30
N THR A 329 11.97 31.79 16.21
CA THR A 329 12.17 32.74 17.25
C THR A 329 13.64 33.11 17.25
N ASP A 330 13.87 34.42 17.17
CA ASP A 330 15.14 35.10 17.27
C ASP A 330 15.96 34.62 18.43
N VAL A 331 17.22 34.21 18.21
CA VAL A 331 18.29 34.35 19.21
C VAL A 331 19.63 34.53 18.50
N ASP A 332 20.33 35.49 19.02
CA ASP A 332 21.60 36.07 18.69
C ASP A 332 22.75 35.17 18.25
N THR A 333 23.50 35.70 17.33
CA THR A 333 24.84 35.32 16.91
C THR A 333 25.82 35.27 18.08
N THR A 334 26.27 34.08 18.46
CA THR A 334 27.53 33.96 19.18
C THR A 334 28.39 32.87 18.56
N THR A 335 29.52 33.31 18.06
CA THR A 335 30.66 32.58 17.56
C THR A 335 31.18 31.61 18.62
N ILE A 336 31.24 30.30 18.33
CA ILE A 336 32.04 29.37 19.11
C ILE A 336 32.97 28.62 18.18
N THR A 337 34.25 28.88 18.44
CA THR A 337 35.42 28.23 17.87
C THR A 337 35.64 26.82 18.43
N SER A 338 36.04 25.92 17.54
CA SER A 338 36.95 24.76 17.66
C SER A 338 36.86 23.78 18.86
N ASN A 339 36.67 22.51 18.44
CA ASN A 339 37.33 21.26 18.85
C ASN A 339 37.25 20.80 20.31
N GLU A 340 36.58 19.63 20.44
CA GLU A 340 37.17 18.50 21.17
C GLU A 340 36.47 17.22 20.77
N LEU A 341 37.25 16.29 20.12
CA LEU A 341 36.90 14.91 19.89
C LEU A 341 36.94 14.17 21.23
N GLN A 342 35.79 13.82 21.78
CA GLN A 342 35.75 12.91 22.94
C GLN A 342 35.83 11.47 22.47
N GLU A 343 36.99 10.84 22.64
CA GLU A 343 37.13 9.40 22.54
C GLU A 343 36.51 8.73 23.77
N SER A 344 35.56 7.82 23.55
CA SER A 344 35.03 6.99 24.61
C SER A 344 35.57 5.56 24.46
N THR A 345 36.10 5.02 25.57
CA THR A 345 36.66 3.68 25.63
C THR A 345 35.75 2.74 26.42
N ILE A 346 35.53 1.53 25.90
CA ILE A 346 34.84 0.45 26.61
C ILE A 346 35.79 -0.71 26.83
N LEU A 347 35.86 -1.21 28.05
CA LEU A 347 36.62 -2.39 28.41
C LEU A 347 35.81 -3.66 28.08
N CYS A 348 36.35 -4.55 27.26
CA CYS A 348 35.72 -5.83 26.98
C CYS A 348 35.87 -6.79 28.16
N HIS A 349 34.77 -7.17 28.79
CA HIS A 349 34.74 -8.07 29.92
C HIS A 349 35.15 -9.53 29.63
N CYS A 350 35.24 -9.92 28.34
CA CYS A 350 35.59 -11.28 27.97
C CYS A 350 37.07 -11.47 27.64
N CYS A 351 37.80 -10.45 27.18
CA CYS A 351 39.19 -10.55 26.79
C CYS A 351 40.11 -9.48 27.43
N GLY A 352 39.59 -8.53 28.19
CA GLY A 352 40.37 -7.48 28.85
C GLY A 352 40.95 -6.40 27.94
N ASN A 353 40.62 -6.41 26.64
CA ASN A 353 41.08 -5.42 25.69
C ASN A 353 40.18 -4.18 25.65
N THR A 354 40.80 -3.03 25.56
CA THR A 354 40.10 -1.74 25.43
C THR A 354 39.81 -1.47 23.96
N ILE A 355 38.53 -1.26 23.62
CA ILE A 355 38.10 -0.86 22.29
C ILE A 355 37.75 0.61 22.34
N SER A 356 38.48 1.46 21.63
CA SER A 356 38.11 2.86 21.41
C SER A 356 37.16 2.96 20.21
N TYR A 357 36.03 3.66 20.37
CA TYR A 357 35.16 3.99 19.28
C TYR A 357 34.91 5.50 19.25
N VAL A 358 34.86 6.05 18.05
CA VAL A 358 34.45 7.43 17.83
C VAL A 358 32.93 7.43 17.77
N LYS A 359 32.30 8.10 18.71
CA LYS A 359 30.87 8.36 18.69
C LYS A 359 30.61 9.23 17.46
N GLU A 360 29.93 8.70 16.45
CA GLU A 360 29.43 9.54 15.36
C GLU A 360 28.55 10.63 15.94
N ILE A 361 29.08 11.84 15.93
CA ILE A 361 28.30 13.05 16.20
C ILE A 361 27.32 13.15 15.07
N GLU A 362 26.01 13.24 15.38
CA GLU A 362 25.01 13.68 14.43
C GLU A 362 25.43 15.03 13.86
N MET A 363 26.18 15.01 12.78
CA MET A 363 26.39 16.22 12.00
C MET A 363 25.02 16.57 11.42
N SER A 364 24.49 17.74 11.81
CA SER A 364 23.48 18.43 11.04
C SER A 364 24.00 18.49 9.59
N ILE A 365 23.45 17.66 8.74
CA ILE A 365 23.77 17.66 7.31
C ILE A 365 23.14 18.96 6.78
N ASN A 366 23.92 20.02 6.78
CA ASN A 366 23.74 21.06 5.79
C ASN A 366 23.83 20.35 4.45
N GLU A 367 22.78 20.43 3.63
CA GLU A 367 22.76 19.83 2.30
C GLU A 367 24.09 20.17 1.63
N PRO A 368 24.88 19.19 1.15
CA PRO A 368 26.10 19.48 0.46
C PRO A 368 25.68 20.30 -0.77
N THR A 369 26.10 21.54 -0.85
CA THR A 369 25.85 22.47 -1.95
C THR A 369 26.34 21.95 -3.29
N GLU A 370 27.10 20.84 -3.29
CA GLU A 370 27.60 20.19 -4.49
C GLU A 370 27.48 18.64 -4.41
N ASN A 371 27.07 18.04 -5.54
CA ASN A 371 26.96 16.59 -5.67
C ASN A 371 28.33 15.91 -5.43
N PRO A 372 28.44 14.90 -4.55
CA PRO A 372 29.71 14.21 -4.23
C PRO A 372 30.45 13.63 -5.45
N LEU A 373 29.72 13.34 -6.54
CA LEU A 373 30.35 12.87 -7.78
C LEU A 373 31.02 14.00 -8.56
N VAL A 374 30.54 15.23 -8.38
CA VAL A 374 31.15 16.44 -8.95
C VAL A 374 32.40 16.82 -8.16
N THR A 375 32.31 16.82 -6.82
CA THR A 375 33.44 17.14 -5.94
C THR A 375 34.61 16.16 -6.09
N LYS A 376 34.32 14.89 -6.41
CA LYS A 376 35.31 13.86 -6.72
C LYS A 376 35.75 13.86 -8.18
N ASN A 377 35.38 14.84 -9.01
CA ASN A 377 35.66 14.93 -10.44
C ASN A 377 35.27 13.69 -11.27
N LEU A 378 34.30 12.91 -10.79
CA LEU A 378 33.80 11.73 -11.50
C LEU A 378 32.80 12.10 -12.60
N ILE A 379 32.08 13.18 -12.41
CA ILE A 379 31.13 13.73 -13.40
C ILE A 379 31.21 15.26 -13.40
N PRO A 380 31.03 15.92 -14.55
CA PRO A 380 30.94 17.38 -14.62
C PRO A 380 29.64 17.89 -13.96
N LYS A 381 29.69 19.10 -13.36
CA LYS A 381 28.54 19.74 -12.69
C LYS A 381 27.29 19.79 -13.58
N SER A 382 27.45 20.08 -14.85
CA SER A 382 26.39 20.12 -15.85
C SER A 382 25.71 18.76 -16.08
N LEU A 383 26.38 17.65 -15.80
CA LEU A 383 25.78 16.32 -15.85
C LEU A 383 25.08 15.97 -14.53
N ALA A 384 25.62 16.42 -13.41
CA ALA A 384 24.98 16.27 -12.11
C ALA A 384 23.63 16.97 -12.09
N ASP A 385 23.52 18.17 -12.65
CA ASP A 385 22.27 18.95 -12.74
C ASP A 385 21.20 18.24 -13.58
N VAL A 386 21.60 17.51 -14.63
CA VAL A 386 20.69 16.71 -15.46
C VAL A 386 20.28 15.39 -14.77
N LEU A 387 21.13 14.85 -13.91
CA LEU A 387 20.88 13.61 -13.17
C LEU A 387 20.09 13.84 -11.88
N LEU A 388 19.99 15.07 -11.40
CA LEU A 388 19.12 15.39 -10.26
C LEU A 388 17.65 15.28 -10.68
N PRO A 389 16.81 14.64 -9.87
CA PRO A 389 15.38 14.70 -10.11
C PRO A 389 14.92 16.17 -10.03
N PRO A 390 13.91 16.58 -10.82
CA PRO A 390 13.38 17.94 -10.77
C PRO A 390 12.98 18.25 -9.31
N ALA A 391 13.35 19.47 -8.85
CA ALA A 391 12.90 19.98 -7.56
C ALA A 391 11.38 19.86 -7.48
N ASN A 392 10.85 19.38 -6.35
CA ASN A 392 9.42 19.31 -6.15
C ASN A 392 8.84 20.73 -6.34
N PRO A 393 7.89 20.96 -7.25
CA PRO A 393 7.21 22.24 -7.33
C PRO A 393 6.59 22.51 -5.96
N SER A 394 6.86 23.69 -5.39
CA SER A 394 6.22 24.15 -4.16
C SER A 394 4.71 24.05 -4.34
N LEU A 395 4.08 23.09 -3.68
CA LEU A 395 2.63 22.94 -3.70
C LEU A 395 2.03 24.20 -3.06
N ALA A 396 1.37 25.01 -3.86
CA ALA A 396 0.49 26.06 -3.36
C ALA A 396 -0.41 25.44 -2.29
N LYS A 397 -0.44 26.05 -1.08
CA LYS A 397 -1.17 25.56 0.08
C LYS A 397 -2.65 25.43 -0.26
N LYS A 398 -3.11 24.26 -0.66
CA LYS A 398 -4.51 23.87 -0.55
C LYS A 398 -4.82 23.73 0.93
N LYS A 399 -5.77 24.52 1.44
CA LYS A 399 -6.36 24.32 2.76
C LYS A 399 -7.03 22.94 2.77
N THR A 400 -6.34 21.93 3.25
CA THR A 400 -6.91 20.62 3.53
C THR A 400 -7.09 20.50 5.02
N SER A 401 -8.32 20.43 5.46
CA SER A 401 -8.74 20.37 6.86
C SER A 401 -8.67 18.97 7.49
N SER A 402 -8.04 18.00 6.88
CA SER A 402 -7.86 16.67 7.47
C SER A 402 -6.39 16.39 7.71
N LYS A 403 -6.01 16.15 8.98
CA LYS A 403 -4.71 15.58 9.31
C LYS A 403 -4.60 14.22 8.62
N ILE A 404 -3.70 14.11 7.64
CA ILE A 404 -3.38 12.84 6.99
C ILE A 404 -2.88 11.90 8.08
N ILE A 405 -3.55 10.78 8.27
CA ILE A 405 -3.12 9.71 9.16
C ILE A 405 -1.88 9.08 8.51
N THR A 406 -0.76 9.12 9.22
CA THR A 406 0.54 8.66 8.68
C THR A 406 1.03 7.35 9.28
N GLU A 407 0.34 6.82 10.29
CA GLU A 407 0.84 5.70 11.11
C GLU A 407 -0.19 4.58 11.25
N ALA A 408 0.30 3.35 11.42
CA ALA A 408 -0.51 2.25 11.91
C ALA A 408 -0.99 2.55 13.33
N ARG A 409 -2.18 2.10 13.68
CA ARG A 409 -2.73 2.36 15.01
C ARG A 409 -3.58 1.20 15.52
N VAL A 410 -3.66 1.07 16.84
CA VAL A 410 -4.63 0.20 17.51
C VAL A 410 -5.98 0.92 17.50
N ILE A 411 -6.92 0.42 16.70
CA ILE A 411 -8.25 1.02 16.54
C ILE A 411 -9.09 0.81 17.81
N THR A 412 -8.99 -0.34 18.46
CA THR A 412 -9.68 -0.66 19.72
C THR A 412 -9.04 -0.03 20.97
N GLY A 413 -8.01 0.82 20.81
CA GLY A 413 -7.40 1.54 21.92
C GLY A 413 -8.32 2.62 22.50
N ASP A 414 -8.17 2.93 23.80
CA ASP A 414 -8.97 3.95 24.49
C ASP A 414 -8.75 5.36 23.91
N GLU A 415 -7.55 5.66 23.46
CA GLU A 415 -7.21 6.93 22.79
C GLU A 415 -8.05 7.15 21.52
N MET A 416 -8.28 6.09 20.74
CA MET A 416 -9.08 6.17 19.53
C MET A 416 -10.56 6.40 19.85
N LEU A 417 -11.08 5.71 20.85
CA LEU A 417 -12.46 5.89 21.31
C LEU A 417 -12.71 7.32 21.78
N GLN A 418 -11.82 7.86 22.64
CA GLN A 418 -11.90 9.25 23.12
C GLN A 418 -11.86 10.27 21.97
N LYS A 419 -11.02 10.02 20.97
CA LYS A 419 -10.89 10.89 19.81
C LYS A 419 -12.15 10.90 18.93
N LEU A 420 -12.81 9.77 18.78
CA LEU A 420 -14.09 9.67 18.04
C LEU A 420 -15.23 10.30 18.83
N GLN A 421 -15.28 10.09 20.14
CA GLN A 421 -16.28 10.73 21.02
C GLN A 421 -16.14 12.26 20.99
N SER A 422 -14.93 12.80 21.14
CA SER A 422 -14.71 14.24 21.05
C SER A 422 -15.12 14.84 19.70
N LYS A 423 -14.84 14.15 18.60
CA LYS A 423 -15.30 14.58 17.25
C LYS A 423 -16.83 14.56 17.11
N ARG A 424 -17.48 13.57 17.70
CA ARG A 424 -18.96 13.48 17.70
C ARG A 424 -19.57 14.64 18.49
N ASP A 425 -19.03 14.93 19.67
CA ASP A 425 -19.51 16.03 20.53
C ASP A 425 -19.29 17.40 19.86
N GLU A 426 -18.17 17.61 19.18
CA GLU A 426 -17.91 18.82 18.39
C GLU A 426 -18.91 18.94 17.23
N ALA A 427 -19.22 17.84 16.53
CA ALA A 427 -20.17 17.85 15.43
C ALA A 427 -21.62 18.17 15.90
N VAL A 428 -22.02 17.63 17.05
CA VAL A 428 -23.33 17.92 17.68
C VAL A 428 -23.42 19.39 18.05
N LYS A 429 -22.42 19.95 18.75
CA LYS A 429 -22.36 21.38 19.09
C LYS A 429 -22.46 22.29 17.87
N LEU A 430 -21.77 21.92 16.79
CA LEU A 430 -21.80 22.69 15.53
C LEU A 430 -23.15 22.61 14.81
N ALA A 431 -23.86 21.50 14.95
CA ALA A 431 -25.21 21.33 14.43
C ALA A 431 -26.23 22.17 15.23
N GLU A 432 -26.15 22.15 16.55
CA GLU A 432 -26.96 22.96 17.46
C GLU A 432 -26.77 24.46 17.21
N GLU A 433 -25.50 24.92 17.08
CA GLU A 433 -25.21 26.32 16.74
C GLU A 433 -25.76 26.74 15.37
N LYS A 434 -25.75 25.84 14.39
CA LYS A 434 -26.35 26.13 13.07
C LYS A 434 -27.87 26.23 13.12
N GLU A 435 -28.51 25.42 13.93
CA GLU A 435 -29.96 25.43 14.12
C GLU A 435 -30.41 26.67 14.88
N GLU A 436 -29.69 27.06 15.94
CA GLU A 436 -29.93 28.34 16.63
C GLU A 436 -29.77 29.57 15.72
N ARG A 437 -28.73 29.55 14.84
CA ARG A 437 -28.55 30.64 13.85
C ARG A 437 -29.66 30.68 12.79
N LYS A 438 -30.24 29.54 12.45
CA LYS A 438 -31.43 29.47 11.57
C LYS A 438 -32.66 30.06 12.27
N ASN A 439 -32.88 29.68 13.53
CA ASN A 439 -34.04 30.14 14.32
C ASN A 439 -33.96 31.62 14.70
N ARG A 440 -32.78 32.24 14.76
CA ARG A 440 -32.58 33.69 14.95
C ARG A 440 -32.79 34.53 13.67
N LYS A 441 -32.87 33.87 12.50
CA LYS A 441 -33.07 34.55 11.21
C LYS A 441 -34.49 34.38 10.64
N SER A 442 -35.31 33.52 11.22
CA SER A 442 -36.77 33.41 11.03
C SER A 442 -37.51 34.26 12.06
#